data_87c8af37519718bb857ea2adacfac809
#
_entry.id   87c8af37519718bb857ea2adacfac809
#
_cell.length_a   1.000
_cell.length_b   1.000
_cell.length_c   1.000
_cell.angle_alpha   90.00
_cell.angle_beta   90.00
_cell.angle_gamma   90.00
#
_symmetry.space_group_name_H-M   'P 1'
#
loop_
_entity.id
_entity.type
_entity.pdbx_description
1 polymer ?
#
loop_
_entity_poly.entity_id
_entity_poly.type
_entity_poly.pdbx_seq_one_letter_code
_entity_poly.pdbx_strand_id
1 'polypeptide(L)'
;MKRLKQILMVILIVATIGFIPLKAWSECDVAYGELDIDHFFDYTKKFESYDAGVCAPNSTKTYMDYRAVTLETSRQYIYMRNHMTVDGTTGLLYDKDGFIGAALGSYYGSIGDRFYFTLSNGQVLPIVKIDAKSDAHVSGGCAHANDGSVIEFVIDTDYAGEYFGRSSNGYVAWGNFNNIDIFNGYIVRAEYVTDTISSSYVEYVDDVDENIDNENIFNYASGY
;
A
#
# COMPACT_ATOMS: atom_id res chain seq x y z
N MET A 1 -44.87 13.55 43.98
CA MET A 1 -44.08 14.35 43.04
C MET A 1 -42.57 14.30 43.29
N LYS A 2 -42.04 14.31 44.53
CA LYS A 2 -40.59 14.23 44.81
C LYS A 2 -39.92 12.94 44.35
N ARG A 3 -40.58 11.77 44.52
CA ARG A 3 -40.05 10.45 44.14
C ARG A 3 -39.96 10.28 42.62
N LEU A 4 -40.90 10.83 41.86
CA LEU A 4 -40.89 10.75 40.39
C LEU A 4 -39.72 11.57 39.79
N LYS A 5 -39.36 12.73 40.38
CA LYS A 5 -38.20 13.51 39.96
C LYS A 5 -36.87 12.81 40.24
N GLN A 6 -36.76 12.06 41.32
CA GLN A 6 -35.55 11.28 41.62
C GLN A 6 -35.37 10.12 40.68
N ILE A 7 -36.44 9.42 40.28
CA ILE A 7 -36.37 8.32 39.30
C ILE A 7 -35.99 8.87 37.91
N LEU A 8 -36.56 10.02 37.50
CA LEU A 8 -36.19 10.64 36.21
C LEU A 8 -34.71 11.09 36.17
N MET A 9 -34.18 11.60 37.30
CA MET A 9 -32.78 12.02 37.38
C MET A 9 -31.81 10.84 37.34
N VAL A 10 -32.16 9.72 37.94
CA VAL A 10 -31.34 8.49 37.87
C VAL A 10 -31.35 7.87 36.46
N ILE A 11 -32.48 7.90 35.76
CA ILE A 11 -32.58 7.41 34.37
C ILE A 11 -31.78 8.32 33.43
N LEU A 12 -31.77 9.66 33.66
CA LEU A 12 -30.96 10.59 32.84
C LEU A 12 -29.46 10.38 33.04
N ILE A 13 -29.02 10.06 34.27
CA ILE A 13 -27.59 9.82 34.57
C ILE A 13 -27.14 8.46 33.96
N VAL A 14 -27.99 7.43 33.96
CA VAL A 14 -27.67 6.16 33.33
C VAL A 14 -27.62 6.27 31.80
N ALA A 15 -28.47 7.13 31.20
CA ALA A 15 -28.45 7.38 29.75
C ALA A 15 -27.21 8.17 29.28
N THR A 16 -26.58 8.94 30.16
CA THR A 16 -25.35 9.72 29.80
C THR A 16 -24.05 8.94 30.03
N ILE A 17 -24.08 7.85 30.80
CA ILE A 17 -22.90 7.00 31.01
C ILE A 17 -22.81 5.88 29.95
N GLY A 18 -23.85 5.69 29.14
CA GLY A 18 -24.02 4.55 28.23
C GLY A 18 -23.41 4.67 26.85
N PHE A 19 -22.70 5.74 26.52
CA PHE A 19 -21.95 5.88 25.25
C PHE A 19 -20.51 6.37 25.51
N ILE A 20 -19.75 5.56 26.24
CA ILE A 20 -18.33 5.50 25.94
C ILE A 20 -18.31 4.66 24.66
N PRO A 21 -17.95 5.19 23.48
CA PRO A 21 -17.69 4.36 22.33
C PRO A 21 -16.63 3.37 22.83
N LEU A 22 -16.98 2.08 22.89
CA LEU A 22 -15.95 1.03 22.89
C LEU A 22 -15.02 1.46 21.77
N LYS A 23 -13.79 1.91 22.14
CA LYS A 23 -12.77 2.19 21.19
C LYS A 23 -12.72 0.95 20.31
N ALA A 24 -13.25 1.05 19.11
CA ALA A 24 -13.12 0.01 18.12
C ALA A 24 -11.63 -0.33 18.10
N TRP A 25 -11.32 -1.58 18.09
CA TRP A 25 -9.95 -2.09 17.97
C TRP A 25 -9.27 -1.23 16.90
N SER A 26 -8.12 -0.65 17.21
CA SER A 26 -7.53 0.36 16.36
C SER A 26 -7.21 -0.27 15.01
N GLU A 27 -8.10 -0.03 14.06
CA GLU A 27 -7.81 -0.27 12.66
C GLU A 27 -6.69 0.70 12.27
N CYS A 28 -5.83 0.27 11.35
CA CYS A 28 -4.81 1.15 10.81
C CYS A 28 -5.50 2.28 10.05
N ASP A 29 -5.54 3.49 10.63
CA ASP A 29 -6.15 4.66 9.99
C ASP A 29 -5.24 5.16 8.86
N VAL A 30 -5.38 4.59 7.68
CA VAL A 30 -4.74 5.05 6.45
C VAL A 30 -5.62 6.10 5.79
N ALA A 31 -5.03 7.17 5.30
CA ALA A 31 -5.76 8.21 4.56
C ALA A 31 -6.35 7.64 3.26
N TYR A 32 -7.46 8.24 2.80
CA TYR A 32 -8.07 7.91 1.51
C TYR A 32 -7.77 9.01 0.49
N GLY A 33 -7.56 8.62 -0.75
CA GLY A 33 -7.30 9.51 -1.89
C GLY A 33 -7.75 8.89 -3.19
N GLU A 34 -7.33 9.46 -4.29
CA GLU A 34 -7.58 8.96 -5.63
C GLU A 34 -6.25 8.62 -6.29
N LEU A 35 -6.14 7.44 -6.86
CA LEU A 35 -5.00 7.01 -7.65
C LEU A 35 -5.36 7.10 -9.13
N ASP A 36 -4.54 7.78 -9.90
CA ASP A 36 -4.65 7.77 -11.36
C ASP A 36 -4.15 6.44 -11.90
N ILE A 37 -5.08 5.53 -12.22
CA ILE A 37 -4.76 4.19 -12.72
C ILE A 37 -4.21 4.23 -14.13
N ASP A 38 -4.60 5.19 -14.94
CA ASP A 38 -4.05 5.33 -16.30
C ASP A 38 -2.54 5.55 -16.21
N HIS A 39 -2.06 6.12 -15.12
CA HIS A 39 -0.64 6.26 -14.80
C HIS A 39 0.09 4.92 -14.57
N PHE A 40 -0.59 3.85 -14.16
CA PHE A 40 0.01 2.51 -14.04
C PHE A 40 0.40 1.91 -15.40
N PHE A 41 -0.34 2.20 -16.44
CA PHE A 41 -0.08 1.64 -17.77
C PHE A 41 1.10 2.34 -18.45
N ASP A 42 1.33 3.62 -18.12
CA ASP A 42 2.42 4.45 -18.67
C ASP A 42 3.50 4.76 -17.64
N TYR A 43 3.62 3.96 -16.56
CA TYR A 43 4.57 4.24 -15.50
C TYR A 43 6.01 4.28 -16.04
N THR A 44 6.52 5.46 -16.25
CA THR A 44 7.94 5.70 -16.52
C THR A 44 8.68 5.77 -15.19
N LYS A 45 9.79 5.04 -15.08
CA LYS A 45 10.65 5.07 -13.89
C LYS A 45 11.07 6.50 -13.60
N LYS A 46 10.65 7.02 -12.44
CA LYS A 46 11.00 8.36 -11.99
C LYS A 46 12.31 8.41 -11.21
N PHE A 47 12.68 7.29 -10.59
CA PHE A 47 13.82 7.21 -9.69
C PHE A 47 14.91 6.32 -10.27
N GLU A 48 16.15 6.61 -9.88
CA GLU A 48 17.26 5.72 -10.16
C GLU A 48 17.08 4.39 -9.47
N SER A 49 17.55 3.33 -10.10
CA SER A 49 17.44 1.98 -9.57
C SER A 49 18.62 1.12 -9.99
N TYR A 50 18.88 0.07 -9.21
CA TYR A 50 19.89 -0.93 -9.54
C TYR A 50 19.30 -2.33 -9.37
N ASP A 51 19.92 -3.31 -10.05
CA ASP A 51 19.46 -4.70 -10.02
C ASP A 51 19.46 -5.24 -8.58
N ALA A 52 18.30 -5.67 -8.11
CA ALA A 52 18.12 -6.32 -6.81
C ALA A 52 18.10 -7.84 -6.92
N GLY A 53 18.09 -8.36 -8.15
CA GLY A 53 17.90 -9.77 -8.43
C GLY A 53 16.45 -10.25 -8.25
N VAL A 54 16.09 -11.29 -8.97
CA VAL A 54 14.79 -11.97 -8.84
C VAL A 54 14.98 -13.22 -8.00
N CYS A 55 14.44 -13.21 -6.79
CA CYS A 55 14.58 -14.35 -5.88
C CYS A 55 13.75 -15.56 -6.31
N ALA A 56 12.58 -15.35 -6.96
CA ALA A 56 11.75 -16.38 -7.56
C ALA A 56 10.92 -15.81 -8.71
N PRO A 57 10.92 -16.42 -9.91
CA PRO A 57 10.13 -15.98 -11.06
C PRO A 57 8.70 -16.54 -10.98
N ASN A 58 7.92 -16.11 -9.99
CA ASN A 58 6.54 -16.58 -9.81
C ASN A 58 5.53 -15.57 -10.35
N SER A 59 4.40 -16.06 -10.86
CA SER A 59 3.30 -15.24 -11.35
C SER A 59 2.25 -14.96 -10.28
N THR A 60 2.15 -15.78 -9.23
CA THR A 60 1.16 -15.62 -8.17
C THR A 60 1.40 -14.34 -7.38
N LYS A 61 0.37 -13.51 -7.26
CA LYS A 61 0.35 -12.31 -6.46
C LYS A 61 -0.88 -12.37 -5.56
N THR A 62 -0.64 -12.59 -4.28
CA THR A 62 -1.69 -12.66 -3.26
C THR A 62 -2.03 -11.27 -2.72
N TYR A 63 -2.91 -11.21 -1.75
CA TYR A 63 -3.23 -9.96 -1.07
C TYR A 63 -3.57 -10.21 0.40
N MET A 64 -3.47 -9.16 1.19
CA MET A 64 -4.00 -9.08 2.54
C MET A 64 -4.76 -7.76 2.73
N ASP A 65 -5.73 -7.77 3.64
CA ASP A 65 -6.41 -6.54 4.05
C ASP A 65 -5.49 -5.70 4.95
N TYR A 66 -5.34 -4.40 4.65
CA TYR A 66 -4.49 -3.52 5.44
C TYR A 66 -4.92 -3.43 6.92
N ARG A 67 -6.20 -3.61 7.21
CA ARG A 67 -6.77 -3.61 8.57
C ARG A 67 -6.31 -4.80 9.41
N ALA A 68 -5.72 -5.84 8.80
CA ALA A 68 -5.12 -6.95 9.53
C ALA A 68 -3.84 -6.54 10.29
N VAL A 69 -3.21 -5.42 9.94
CA VAL A 69 -2.06 -4.88 10.67
C VAL A 69 -2.56 -4.04 11.82
N THR A 70 -2.64 -4.63 13.02
CA THR A 70 -3.28 -4.04 14.21
C THR A 70 -2.31 -3.58 15.29
N LEU A 71 -1.04 -3.99 15.25
CA LEU A 71 -0.05 -3.64 16.28
C LEU A 71 0.47 -2.21 16.06
N GLU A 72 -0.12 -1.23 16.75
CA GLU A 72 0.16 0.21 16.63
C GLU A 72 1.65 0.58 16.76
N THR A 73 2.42 -0.21 17.51
CA THR A 73 3.85 0.04 17.71
C THR A 73 4.73 -0.63 16.66
N SER A 74 4.15 -1.40 15.74
CA SER A 74 4.91 -2.06 14.67
C SER A 74 5.39 -1.05 13.62
N ARG A 75 6.54 -1.34 13.00
CA ARG A 75 7.06 -0.51 11.90
C ARG A 75 6.10 -0.47 10.72
N GLN A 76 5.41 -1.57 10.43
CA GLN A 76 4.42 -1.71 9.37
C GLN A 76 3.24 -0.76 9.61
N TYR A 77 2.63 -0.82 10.80
CA TYR A 77 1.50 0.04 11.17
C TYR A 77 1.86 1.52 11.07
N ILE A 78 3.00 1.90 11.68
CA ILE A 78 3.49 3.28 11.69
C ILE A 78 3.75 3.78 10.26
N TYR A 79 4.39 2.93 9.43
CA TYR A 79 4.69 3.28 8.04
C TYR A 79 3.41 3.46 7.22
N MET A 80 2.49 2.49 7.26
CA MET A 80 1.22 2.58 6.54
C MET A 80 0.44 3.84 6.92
N ARG A 81 0.29 4.11 8.20
CA ARG A 81 -0.45 5.27 8.68
C ARG A 81 0.15 6.61 8.23
N ASN A 82 1.47 6.72 8.19
CA ASN A 82 2.15 7.98 7.92
C ASN A 82 2.48 8.23 6.44
N HIS A 83 2.57 7.17 5.63
CA HIS A 83 3.12 7.25 4.29
C HIS A 83 2.22 6.68 3.20
N MET A 84 1.15 5.97 3.56
CA MET A 84 0.28 5.34 2.58
C MET A 84 -1.08 6.02 2.52
N THR A 85 -1.70 5.94 1.34
CA THR A 85 -3.06 6.39 1.06
C THR A 85 -3.81 5.24 0.41
N VAL A 86 -5.04 4.96 0.87
CA VAL A 86 -5.93 4.01 0.19
C VAL A 86 -6.56 4.72 -1.01
N ASP A 87 -6.41 4.16 -2.19
CA ASP A 87 -7.19 4.59 -3.34
C ASP A 87 -8.65 4.14 -3.20
N GLY A 88 -9.55 5.10 -3.07
CA GLY A 88 -10.99 4.86 -2.89
C GLY A 88 -11.68 4.23 -4.11
N THR A 89 -11.00 4.08 -5.24
CA THR A 89 -11.51 3.39 -6.44
C THR A 89 -11.07 1.94 -6.49
N THR A 90 -9.77 1.70 -6.38
CA THR A 90 -9.17 0.36 -6.55
C THR A 90 -8.91 -0.38 -5.26
N GLY A 91 -8.92 0.32 -4.14
CA GLY A 91 -8.54 -0.25 -2.86
C GLY A 91 -7.04 -0.55 -2.72
N LEU A 92 -6.21 -0.20 -3.70
CA LEU A 92 -4.76 -0.30 -3.56
C LEU A 92 -4.25 0.76 -2.59
N LEU A 93 -3.23 0.44 -1.83
CA LEU A 93 -2.48 1.41 -1.04
C LEU A 93 -1.31 1.92 -1.88
N TYR A 94 -1.10 3.24 -1.90
CA TYR A 94 0.04 3.84 -2.58
C TYR A 94 0.71 4.91 -1.72
N ASP A 95 2.00 5.13 -1.93
CA ASP A 95 2.72 6.23 -1.30
C ASP A 95 2.58 7.53 -2.14
N LYS A 96 3.16 8.61 -1.64
CA LYS A 96 3.13 9.94 -2.30
C LYS A 96 3.73 9.96 -3.72
N ASP A 97 4.57 8.99 -4.07
CA ASP A 97 5.24 8.88 -5.35
C ASP A 97 4.60 7.79 -6.26
N GLY A 98 3.48 7.20 -5.83
CA GLY A 98 2.70 6.23 -6.60
C GLY A 98 3.18 4.78 -6.48
N PHE A 99 4.03 4.45 -5.50
CA PHE A 99 4.42 3.06 -5.25
C PHE A 99 3.32 2.32 -4.50
N ILE A 100 2.96 1.14 -4.99
CA ILE A 100 1.92 0.29 -4.43
C ILE A 100 2.45 -0.43 -3.20
N GLY A 101 1.69 -0.42 -2.13
CA GLY A 101 2.01 -1.12 -0.90
C GLY A 101 1.89 -2.64 -1.02
N ALA A 102 2.93 -3.35 -0.63
CA ALA A 102 2.91 -4.81 -0.57
C ALA A 102 3.70 -5.37 0.61
N ALA A 103 3.34 -6.59 1.02
CA ALA A 103 4.16 -7.42 1.87
C ALA A 103 5.17 -8.19 1.01
N LEU A 104 6.45 -8.10 1.38
CA LEU A 104 7.56 -8.79 0.73
C LEU A 104 8.37 -9.56 1.78
N GLY A 105 9.04 -10.62 1.35
CA GLY A 105 9.99 -11.36 2.20
C GLY A 105 11.23 -10.54 2.57
N SER A 106 12.05 -11.07 3.48
CA SER A 106 13.27 -10.39 3.96
C SER A 106 14.35 -10.24 2.89
N TYR A 107 14.31 -11.03 1.81
CA TYR A 107 15.18 -10.86 0.64
C TYR A 107 15.07 -9.45 0.03
N TYR A 108 13.87 -8.89 0.04
CA TYR A 108 13.59 -7.54 -0.47
C TYR A 108 13.58 -6.52 0.69
N GLY A 109 14.69 -6.40 1.39
CA GLY A 109 14.98 -5.29 2.31
C GLY A 109 14.00 -5.09 3.47
N SER A 110 13.83 -3.85 3.85
CA SER A 110 13.12 -3.38 5.05
C SER A 110 11.81 -2.67 4.70
N ILE A 111 10.98 -2.39 5.71
CA ILE A 111 9.79 -1.54 5.57
C ILE A 111 10.22 -0.16 5.10
N GLY A 112 9.57 0.31 4.02
CA GLY A 112 9.85 1.55 3.33
C GLY A 112 10.73 1.41 2.09
N ASP A 113 11.41 0.28 1.90
CA ASP A 113 12.21 0.04 0.70
C ASP A 113 11.32 -0.11 -0.53
N ARG A 114 11.76 0.47 -1.65
CA ARG A 114 11.03 0.57 -2.90
C ARG A 114 11.68 -0.25 -4.00
N PHE A 115 10.86 -0.81 -4.88
CA PHE A 115 11.29 -1.68 -5.97
C PHE A 115 10.49 -1.41 -7.24
N TYR A 116 11.14 -1.59 -8.39
CA TYR A 116 10.47 -1.81 -9.66
C TYR A 116 10.51 -3.30 -10.00
N PHE A 117 9.33 -3.93 -10.04
CA PHE A 117 9.19 -5.30 -10.51
C PHE A 117 8.71 -5.29 -11.95
N THR A 118 9.55 -5.74 -12.88
CA THR A 118 9.15 -5.93 -14.28
C THR A 118 8.55 -7.32 -14.45
N LEU A 119 7.36 -7.37 -15.03
CA LEU A 119 6.64 -8.60 -15.33
C LEU A 119 6.93 -9.07 -16.75
N SER A 120 6.68 -10.36 -17.03
CA SER A 120 6.89 -10.99 -18.35
C SER A 120 5.98 -10.43 -19.45
N ASN A 121 4.90 -9.75 -19.10
CA ASN A 121 4.04 -9.00 -20.04
C ASN A 121 4.59 -7.60 -20.37
N GLY A 122 5.72 -7.20 -19.78
CA GLY A 122 6.35 -5.89 -19.97
C GLY A 122 5.95 -4.83 -18.97
N GLN A 123 4.93 -5.07 -18.14
CA GLN A 123 4.51 -4.12 -17.12
C GLN A 123 5.58 -3.95 -16.04
N VAL A 124 5.74 -2.72 -15.56
CA VAL A 124 6.59 -2.40 -14.42
C VAL A 124 5.71 -2.02 -13.25
N LEU A 125 5.81 -2.79 -12.16
CA LEU A 125 5.08 -2.53 -10.93
C LEU A 125 5.98 -1.75 -9.96
N PRO A 126 5.66 -0.50 -9.64
CA PRO A 126 6.31 0.24 -8.57
C PRO A 126 5.77 -0.26 -7.23
N ILE A 127 6.59 -0.93 -6.45
CA ILE A 127 6.20 -1.54 -5.19
C ILE A 127 6.99 -0.92 -4.04
N VAL A 128 6.32 -0.55 -2.97
CA VAL A 128 6.93 -0.22 -1.68
C VAL A 128 6.62 -1.32 -0.67
N LYS A 129 7.65 -1.79 0.03
CA LYS A 129 7.48 -2.77 1.10
C LYS A 129 6.87 -2.10 2.32
N ILE A 130 5.61 -2.41 2.61
CA ILE A 130 4.89 -1.85 3.77
C ILE A 130 4.57 -2.90 4.84
N ASP A 131 4.69 -4.19 4.47
CA ASP A 131 4.59 -5.27 5.43
C ASP A 131 5.65 -6.35 5.14
N ALA A 132 5.88 -7.23 6.09
CA ALA A 132 6.91 -8.25 6.02
C ALA A 132 6.30 -9.64 6.11
N LYS A 133 6.51 -10.46 5.08
CA LYS A 133 6.21 -11.89 5.17
C LYS A 133 7.12 -12.54 6.20
N SER A 134 6.54 -13.38 7.08
CA SER A 134 7.31 -14.10 8.09
C SER A 134 8.27 -15.10 7.44
N ASP A 135 9.56 -15.06 7.80
CA ASP A 135 10.58 -16.00 7.30
C ASP A 135 10.28 -17.46 7.65
N ALA A 136 9.41 -17.71 8.64
CA ALA A 136 8.90 -19.05 8.95
C ALA A 136 8.04 -19.63 7.80
N HIS A 137 7.45 -18.79 6.97
CA HIS A 137 6.58 -19.17 5.86
C HIS A 137 7.20 -18.87 4.48
N VAL A 138 8.40 -18.27 4.46
CA VAL A 138 9.05 -17.75 3.24
C VAL A 138 10.47 -18.29 3.15
N SER A 139 10.67 -19.36 2.39
CA SER A 139 11.98 -19.97 2.23
C SER A 139 13.00 -18.98 1.68
N GLY A 140 14.12 -18.79 2.39
CA GLY A 140 15.17 -17.84 2.02
C GLY A 140 14.72 -16.38 2.01
N GLY A 141 13.62 -16.06 2.73
CA GLY A 141 13.06 -14.70 2.74
C GLY A 141 12.44 -14.24 1.43
N CYS A 142 12.14 -15.16 0.50
CA CYS A 142 11.74 -14.85 -0.87
C CYS A 142 10.24 -15.10 -1.12
N ALA A 143 9.90 -16.31 -1.54
CA ALA A 143 8.55 -16.67 -1.95
C ALA A 143 7.83 -17.46 -0.86
N HIS A 144 6.51 -17.26 -0.74
CA HIS A 144 5.68 -17.97 0.23
C HIS A 144 5.66 -19.48 -0.06
N ALA A 145 5.81 -20.31 0.98
CA ALA A 145 6.02 -21.75 0.83
C ALA A 145 4.84 -22.50 0.19
N ASN A 146 3.60 -22.02 0.43
CA ASN A 146 2.41 -22.72 -0.04
C ASN A 146 1.98 -22.33 -1.46
N ASP A 147 2.13 -21.06 -1.85
CA ASP A 147 1.61 -20.53 -3.12
C ASP A 147 2.69 -19.92 -4.02
N GLY A 148 3.92 -19.82 -3.53
CA GLY A 148 5.06 -19.28 -4.26
C GLY A 148 5.01 -17.75 -4.45
N SER A 149 4.04 -17.03 -3.86
CA SER A 149 3.91 -15.59 -4.06
C SER A 149 5.11 -14.85 -3.51
N VAL A 150 5.70 -13.98 -4.34
CA VAL A 150 6.71 -13.00 -3.94
C VAL A 150 6.02 -11.74 -3.46
N ILE A 151 5.11 -11.20 -4.27
CA ILE A 151 4.34 -9.99 -4.00
C ILE A 151 3.00 -10.38 -3.37
N GLU A 152 2.67 -9.77 -2.23
CA GLU A 152 1.36 -9.83 -1.61
C GLU A 152 0.87 -8.40 -1.41
N PHE A 153 -0.10 -7.97 -2.22
CA PHE A 153 -0.62 -6.61 -2.14
C PHE A 153 -1.30 -6.37 -0.79
N VAL A 154 -1.04 -5.23 -0.19
CA VAL A 154 -1.78 -4.76 0.98
C VAL A 154 -2.85 -3.80 0.49
N ILE A 155 -4.12 -4.16 0.68
CA ILE A 155 -5.25 -3.51 0.02
C ILE A 155 -6.39 -3.23 1.00
N ASP A 156 -7.28 -2.30 0.64
CA ASP A 156 -8.64 -2.27 1.17
C ASP A 156 -9.47 -3.29 0.39
N THR A 157 -9.82 -4.40 1.04
CA THR A 157 -10.51 -5.50 0.36
C THR A 157 -11.92 -5.14 -0.08
N ASP A 158 -12.57 -4.14 0.51
CA ASP A 158 -13.93 -3.75 0.14
C ASP A 158 -13.90 -3.04 -1.23
N TYR A 159 -13.11 -1.97 -1.36
CA TYR A 159 -12.93 -1.27 -2.63
C TYR A 159 -12.31 -2.16 -3.71
N ALA A 160 -11.25 -2.90 -3.36
CA ALA A 160 -10.60 -3.79 -4.32
C ALA A 160 -11.54 -4.90 -4.82
N GLY A 161 -12.42 -5.40 -3.96
CA GLY A 161 -13.41 -6.39 -4.35
C GLY A 161 -14.49 -5.85 -5.27
N GLU A 162 -14.86 -4.57 -5.14
CA GLU A 162 -15.79 -3.89 -6.05
C GLU A 162 -15.14 -3.63 -7.40
N TYR A 163 -13.89 -3.20 -7.42
CA TYR A 163 -13.18 -2.82 -8.64
C TYR A 163 -12.65 -4.02 -9.44
N PHE A 164 -11.87 -4.91 -8.81
CA PHE A 164 -11.25 -6.06 -9.48
C PHE A 164 -12.14 -7.30 -9.52
N GLY A 165 -13.29 -7.27 -8.86
CA GLY A 165 -14.21 -8.40 -8.76
C GLY A 165 -13.83 -9.41 -7.68
N ARG A 166 -14.80 -10.29 -7.36
CA ARG A 166 -14.66 -11.35 -6.36
C ARG A 166 -15.06 -12.70 -6.91
N SER A 167 -14.46 -13.75 -6.38
CA SER A 167 -14.98 -15.11 -6.57
C SER A 167 -16.30 -15.30 -5.79
N SER A 168 -16.99 -16.40 -6.06
CA SER A 168 -18.19 -16.82 -5.28
C SER A 168 -17.91 -16.99 -3.79
N ASN A 169 -16.66 -17.24 -3.41
CA ASN A 169 -16.22 -17.37 -2.02
C ASN A 169 -15.72 -16.02 -1.44
N GLY A 170 -15.89 -14.91 -2.16
CA GLY A 170 -15.55 -13.57 -1.71
C GLY A 170 -14.08 -13.16 -1.89
N TYR A 171 -13.24 -14.00 -2.49
CA TYR A 171 -11.83 -13.66 -2.72
C TYR A 171 -11.68 -12.60 -3.82
N VAL A 172 -11.01 -11.47 -3.51
CA VAL A 172 -10.66 -10.41 -4.47
C VAL A 172 -9.79 -10.98 -5.58
N ALA A 173 -10.04 -10.57 -6.82
CA ALA A 173 -9.32 -11.05 -8.03
C ALA A 173 -9.22 -12.60 -8.06
N TRP A 174 -10.26 -13.29 -7.56
CA TRP A 174 -10.29 -14.77 -7.42
C TRP A 174 -9.11 -15.35 -6.63
N GLY A 175 -8.55 -14.56 -5.68
CA GLY A 175 -7.44 -14.96 -4.82
C GLY A 175 -6.04 -14.76 -5.43
N ASN A 176 -5.95 -14.31 -6.68
CA ASN A 176 -4.68 -14.10 -7.35
C ASN A 176 -4.75 -12.92 -8.33
N PHE A 177 -4.06 -11.85 -8.04
CA PHE A 177 -3.99 -10.66 -8.90
C PHE A 177 -3.37 -10.93 -10.28
N ASN A 178 -2.71 -12.07 -10.51
CA ASN A 178 -2.30 -12.48 -11.84
C ASN A 178 -3.50 -12.71 -12.81
N ASN A 179 -4.73 -12.77 -12.30
CA ASN A 179 -5.94 -12.81 -13.10
C ASN A 179 -6.34 -11.44 -13.66
N ILE A 180 -5.69 -10.37 -13.25
CA ILE A 180 -5.91 -9.00 -13.70
C ILE A 180 -4.82 -8.64 -14.70
N ASP A 181 -5.20 -8.16 -15.87
CA ASP A 181 -4.29 -7.97 -17.02
C ASP A 181 -3.02 -7.16 -16.68
N ILE A 182 -3.16 -6.06 -15.94
CA ILE A 182 -2.03 -5.19 -15.58
C ILE A 182 -1.04 -5.88 -14.63
N PHE A 183 -1.50 -6.85 -13.85
CA PHE A 183 -0.68 -7.60 -12.90
C PHE A 183 -0.29 -8.98 -13.44
N ASN A 184 -0.71 -9.34 -14.67
CA ASN A 184 -0.47 -10.63 -15.25
C ASN A 184 1.03 -10.82 -15.60
N GLY A 185 1.52 -12.02 -15.40
CA GLY A 185 2.88 -12.43 -15.74
C GLY A 185 3.74 -12.77 -14.52
N TYR A 186 4.87 -13.41 -14.78
CA TYR A 186 5.86 -13.72 -13.77
C TYR A 186 6.92 -12.60 -13.68
N ILE A 187 7.61 -12.49 -12.56
CA ILE A 187 8.65 -11.48 -12.34
C ILE A 187 9.88 -11.86 -13.17
N VAL A 188 10.32 -10.96 -14.05
CA VAL A 188 11.54 -11.13 -14.87
C VAL A 188 12.70 -10.26 -14.40
N ARG A 189 12.41 -9.18 -13.68
CA ARG A 189 13.41 -8.27 -13.13
C ARG A 189 12.89 -7.64 -11.84
N ALA A 190 13.77 -7.42 -10.89
CA ALA A 190 13.53 -6.63 -9.70
C ALA A 190 14.67 -5.62 -9.52
N GLU A 191 14.34 -4.37 -9.34
CA GLU A 191 15.31 -3.28 -9.16
C GLU A 191 15.01 -2.57 -7.84
N TYR A 192 16.02 -2.38 -7.03
CA TYR A 192 15.95 -1.53 -5.84
C TYR A 192 15.98 -0.07 -6.27
N VAL A 193 15.03 0.71 -5.78
CA VAL A 193 14.87 2.13 -6.11
C VAL A 193 15.59 2.98 -5.09
N THR A 194 16.37 3.94 -5.59
CA THR A 194 16.99 4.98 -4.75
C THR A 194 16.05 6.17 -4.59
N ASP A 195 16.37 7.08 -3.66
CA ASP A 195 15.60 8.33 -3.52
C ASP A 195 15.98 9.39 -4.58
N THR A 196 16.92 9.07 -5.46
CA THR A 196 17.38 9.97 -6.52
C THR A 196 16.43 9.92 -7.73
N ILE A 197 15.89 11.06 -8.13
CA ILE A 197 15.05 11.17 -9.33
C ILE A 197 15.93 11.01 -10.58
N SER A 198 15.50 10.17 -11.51
CA SER A 198 16.20 9.94 -12.78
C SER A 198 16.24 11.22 -13.63
N SER A 199 17.41 11.52 -14.19
CA SER A 199 17.61 12.72 -15.04
C SER A 199 16.72 12.74 -16.29
N SER A 200 16.25 11.58 -16.77
CA SER A 200 15.31 11.50 -17.91
C SER A 200 13.89 11.99 -17.56
N TYR A 201 13.57 12.13 -16.29
CA TYR A 201 12.28 12.66 -15.85
C TYR A 201 12.31 14.20 -15.71
N VAL A 202 13.46 14.78 -15.41
CA VAL A 202 13.61 16.25 -15.25
C VAL A 202 13.37 16.97 -16.58
N GLU A 203 13.69 16.35 -17.71
CA GLU A 203 13.52 16.92 -19.05
C GLU A 203 12.04 17.06 -19.48
N TYR A 204 11.11 16.37 -18.82
CA TYR A 204 9.67 16.39 -19.17
C TYR A 204 8.86 17.41 -18.35
N VAL A 205 9.42 17.96 -17.27
CA VAL A 205 8.76 18.93 -16.38
C VAL A 205 8.98 20.37 -16.83
N ASP A 206 10.00 20.61 -17.67
CA ASP A 206 10.34 21.97 -18.15
C ASP A 206 9.38 22.54 -19.19
N ASP A 207 8.42 21.72 -19.73
CA ASP A 207 7.44 22.18 -20.71
C ASP A 207 6.05 22.54 -20.12
N VAL A 208 5.91 22.53 -18.80
CA VAL A 208 4.64 22.90 -18.14
C VAL A 208 4.85 24.10 -17.22
N ASP A 209 4.51 25.27 -17.77
CA ASP A 209 4.26 26.55 -17.09
C ASP A 209 5.45 27.39 -16.63
N GLU A 210 5.84 28.36 -17.48
CA GLU A 210 6.74 29.49 -17.17
C GLU A 210 6.22 30.46 -16.08
N ASN A 211 5.27 30.06 -15.22
CA ASN A 211 4.66 30.91 -14.21
C ASN A 211 4.69 30.38 -12.77
N ILE A 212 5.58 29.46 -12.43
CA ILE A 212 5.81 29.13 -11.02
C ILE A 212 7.10 29.81 -10.57
N ASP A 213 6.93 30.84 -9.72
CA ASP A 213 8.01 31.61 -9.11
C ASP A 213 9.10 30.69 -8.54
N ASN A 214 10.31 30.82 -9.07
CA ASN A 214 11.53 30.05 -8.75
C ASN A 214 12.03 30.20 -7.29
N GLU A 215 11.28 30.80 -6.37
CA GLU A 215 11.75 31.03 -5.00
C GLU A 215 11.47 29.87 -4.03
N ASN A 216 10.67 28.86 -4.41
CA ASN A 216 10.28 27.79 -3.46
C ASN A 216 10.95 26.43 -3.67
N ILE A 217 11.75 26.24 -4.73
CA ILE A 217 12.36 24.93 -5.03
C ILE A 217 13.66 24.67 -4.24
N PHE A 218 14.35 25.74 -3.78
CA PHE A 218 15.66 25.59 -3.11
C PHE A 218 15.60 25.37 -1.58
N ASN A 219 14.43 25.43 -0.96
CA ASN A 219 14.33 25.33 0.52
C ASN A 219 14.04 23.92 1.05
N TYR A 220 13.92 22.89 0.21
CA TYR A 220 13.69 21.50 0.66
C TYR A 220 14.94 20.61 0.66
N ALA A 221 16.09 21.10 0.18
CA ALA A 221 17.31 20.30 0.08
C ALA A 221 18.33 20.54 1.24
N SER A 222 17.99 21.35 2.25
CA SER A 222 18.89 21.59 3.37
C SER A 222 18.13 21.62 4.70
N GLY A 223 17.83 20.45 5.24
CA GLY A 223 17.21 20.38 6.55
C GLY A 223 17.16 18.94 7.08
N TYR A 224 18.30 18.49 7.64
CA TYR A 224 18.52 17.36 8.58
C TYR A 224 18.21 15.95 8.13
#